data_b7251dfedf9c90a3b02907e719f1709f
#
_entry.id   b7251dfedf9c90a3b02907e719f1709f
#
_cell.length_a   1.000
_cell.length_b   1.000
_cell.length_c   1.000
_cell.angle_alpha   90.00
_cell.angle_beta   90.00
_cell.angle_gamma   90.00
#
_symmetry.space_group_name_H-M   'P 1'
#
loop_
_entity.id
_entity.type
_entity.pdbx_description
1 polymer ?
#
loop_
_entity_poly.entity_id
_entity_poly.type
_entity_poly.pdbx_seq_one_letter_code
_entity_poly.pdbx_strand_id
1 'polypeptide(L)'
;NGDNINDEFEVAVGSGVQAIRSFRVFDRWGNLVATTENPAIDGSKVKLWNGRAGHTGDLMNPGVFVYIAEIEFQDGSRIAYRGDITLMR
;
A
#
# COMPACT_ATOMS: atom_id res chain seq x y z
N ASN A 1 7.41 -14.78 -8.65
CA ASN A 1 7.32 -15.12 -8.72
C ASN A 1 7.42 -15.58 -8.93
N GLY A 2 7.47 -15.91 -8.64
CA GLY A 2 7.33 -16.40 -8.78
C GLY A 2 7.05 -16.49 -8.66
N ASP A 3 7.22 -16.37 -8.87
CA ASP A 3 6.76 -16.50 -8.76
C ASP A 3 5.91 -16.10 -8.52
N ASN A 4 5.61 -16.27 -8.82
CA ASN A 4 4.65 -15.82 -8.45
C ASN A 4 4.44 -15.28 -7.23
N ILE A 5 5.24 -15.16 -6.58
CA ILE A 5 5.19 -14.55 -5.28
C ILE A 5 4.95 -13.08 -5.46
N ASN A 6 3.99 -12.57 -4.72
CA ASN A 6 3.64 -11.17 -4.85
C ASN A 6 4.53 -10.35 -3.96
N ASP A 7 5.52 -9.75 -4.56
CA ASP A 7 6.37 -8.79 -3.87
C ASP A 7 5.74 -7.39 -3.86
N GLU A 8 4.58 -7.24 -4.49
CA GLU A 8 3.90 -5.95 -4.57
C GLU A 8 2.52 -6.05 -3.96
N PHE A 9 2.17 -5.02 -3.19
CA PHE A 9 0.82 -4.89 -2.65
C PHE A 9 0.02 -4.02 -3.60
N GLU A 10 -1.01 -4.61 -4.19
CA GLU A 10 -1.84 -3.95 -5.20
C GLU A 10 -3.28 -4.04 -4.75
N VAL A 11 -4.03 -2.98 -4.93
CA VAL A 11 -5.44 -2.96 -4.57
C VAL A 11 -6.27 -2.53 -5.76
N ALA A 12 -7.52 -3.00 -5.77
CA ALA A 12 -8.52 -2.53 -6.72
C ALA A 12 -9.31 -1.40 -6.07
N VAL A 13 -9.59 -0.34 -6.82
CA VAL A 13 -10.35 0.79 -6.31
C VAL A 13 -11.70 0.87 -7.00
N GLY A 14 -12.70 1.29 -6.25
CA GLY A 14 -14.04 1.46 -6.79
C GLY A 14 -14.20 2.76 -7.54
N SER A 15 -15.32 2.89 -8.25
CA SER A 15 -15.57 4.04 -9.11
C SER A 15 -15.77 5.34 -8.34
N GLY A 16 -16.06 5.26 -7.04
CA GLY A 16 -16.23 6.48 -6.23
C GLY A 16 -14.95 7.07 -5.71
N VAL A 17 -13.80 6.42 -5.95
CA VAL A 17 -12.52 6.88 -5.44
C VAL A 17 -11.91 7.89 -6.39
N GLN A 18 -11.58 9.09 -5.87
CA GLN A 18 -10.91 10.12 -6.64
C GLN A 18 -9.40 9.89 -6.65
N ALA A 19 -8.83 9.59 -5.48
CA ALA A 19 -7.38 9.42 -5.38
C ALA A 19 -7.04 8.74 -4.06
N ILE A 20 -5.88 8.08 -4.04
CA ILE A 20 -5.25 7.66 -2.80
C ILE A 20 -4.22 8.74 -2.50
N ARG A 21 -4.41 9.47 -1.41
CA ARG A 21 -3.54 10.59 -1.07
C ARG A 21 -2.24 10.17 -0.44
N SER A 22 -2.31 9.13 0.41
CA SER A 22 -1.10 8.61 1.02
C SER A 22 -1.32 7.15 1.39
N PHE A 23 -0.23 6.42 1.39
CA PHE A 23 -0.23 5.03 1.82
C PHE A 23 1.08 4.79 2.59
N ARG A 24 0.94 4.39 3.85
CA ARG A 24 2.10 4.16 4.71
C ARG A 24 2.06 2.75 5.24
N VAL A 25 3.23 2.12 5.27
CA VAL A 25 3.39 0.78 5.78
C VAL A 25 4.27 0.83 7.01
N PHE A 26 3.85 0.16 8.06
CA PHE A 26 4.57 0.09 9.32
C PHE A 26 4.85 -1.36 9.66
N ASP A 27 5.97 -1.61 10.33
CA ASP A 27 6.21 -2.94 10.87
C ASP A 27 5.36 -3.13 12.13
N ARG A 28 5.44 -4.33 12.71
CA ARG A 28 4.63 -4.63 13.90
C ARG A 28 5.07 -3.87 15.14
N TRP A 29 6.22 -3.23 15.07
CA TRP A 29 6.73 -2.41 16.18
C TRP A 29 6.34 -0.95 16.03
N GLY A 30 5.65 -0.61 14.96
CA GLY A 30 5.21 0.75 14.70
C GLY A 30 6.21 1.61 13.94
N ASN A 31 7.27 1.03 13.42
CA ASN A 31 8.24 1.78 12.64
C ASN A 31 7.78 1.93 11.20
N LEU A 32 7.91 3.13 10.65
CA LEU A 32 7.56 3.39 9.26
C LEU A 32 8.54 2.65 8.34
N VAL A 33 7.99 1.82 7.47
CA VAL A 33 8.77 1.02 6.53
C VAL A 33 8.82 1.68 5.18
N ALA A 34 7.67 2.16 4.70
CA ALA A 34 7.57 2.74 3.38
C ALA A 34 6.40 3.70 3.32
N THR A 35 6.48 4.67 2.41
CA THR A 35 5.39 5.59 2.17
C THR A 35 5.27 5.82 0.67
N THR A 36 4.02 5.92 0.20
CA THR A 36 3.71 6.22 -1.18
C THR A 36 2.70 7.36 -1.16
N GLU A 37 2.97 8.43 -1.90
CA GLU A 37 2.09 9.57 -1.94
C GLU A 37 1.51 9.74 -3.32
N ASN A 38 0.21 9.89 -3.39
CA ASN A 38 -0.53 10.10 -4.63
C ASN A 38 -0.16 9.07 -5.70
N PRO A 39 -0.23 7.75 -5.39
CA PRO A 39 0.11 6.75 -6.40
C PRO A 39 -0.85 6.86 -7.59
N ALA A 40 -0.32 6.59 -8.78
CA ALA A 40 -1.13 6.62 -9.97
C ALA A 40 -2.13 5.47 -9.97
N ILE A 41 -3.35 5.76 -10.39
CA ILE A 41 -4.37 4.74 -10.55
C ILE A 41 -4.35 4.31 -12.01
N ASP A 42 -4.07 3.03 -12.24
CA ASP A 42 -4.02 2.47 -13.58
C ASP A 42 -5.28 1.62 -13.78
N GLY A 43 -6.25 2.20 -14.49
CA GLY A 43 -7.55 1.57 -14.60
C GLY A 43 -8.23 1.55 -13.25
N SER A 44 -8.42 0.37 -12.69
CA SER A 44 -9.01 0.22 -11.37
C SER A 44 -8.03 -0.34 -10.35
N LYS A 45 -6.73 -0.33 -10.67
CA LYS A 45 -5.71 -0.92 -9.80
C LYS A 45 -4.64 0.08 -9.44
N VAL A 46 -4.13 -0.07 -8.24
CA VAL A 46 -3.07 0.81 -7.72
C VAL A 46 -2.02 -0.07 -7.04
N LYS A 47 -0.76 0.12 -7.42
CA LYS A 47 0.36 -0.54 -6.77
C LYS A 47 0.83 0.33 -5.63
N LEU A 48 0.84 -0.19 -4.43
CA LEU A 48 1.07 0.60 -3.24
C LEU A 48 2.41 0.31 -2.56
N TRP A 49 2.88 -0.93 -2.60
CA TRP A 49 4.12 -1.27 -1.91
C TRP A 49 4.76 -2.47 -2.60
N ASN A 50 6.07 -2.43 -2.73
CA ASN A 50 6.83 -3.48 -3.41
C ASN A 50 7.57 -4.40 -2.43
N GLY A 51 7.25 -4.33 -1.14
CA GLY A 51 7.88 -5.19 -0.15
C GLY A 51 9.27 -4.76 0.25
N ARG A 52 9.69 -3.55 -0.10
CA ARG A 52 11.01 -3.03 0.21
C ARG A 52 10.91 -1.85 1.15
N ALA A 53 11.94 -1.66 1.95
CA ALA A 53 12.04 -0.47 2.78
C ALA A 53 12.26 0.73 1.85
N GLY A 54 11.35 1.70 1.90
CA GLY A 54 11.46 2.91 1.10
C GLY A 54 11.42 2.70 -0.40
N HIS A 55 10.83 1.60 -0.85
CA HIS A 55 10.66 1.23 -2.27
C HIS A 55 11.96 0.92 -3.02
N THR A 56 13.08 1.44 -2.60
CA THR A 56 14.37 1.21 -3.27
C THR A 56 15.38 0.52 -2.36
N GLY A 57 15.02 0.30 -1.10
CA GLY A 57 15.90 -0.34 -0.15
C GLY A 57 15.84 -1.86 -0.21
N ASP A 58 16.30 -2.49 0.85
CA ASP A 58 16.33 -3.94 0.94
C ASP A 58 14.94 -4.53 1.01
N LEU A 59 14.82 -5.75 0.51
CA LEU A 59 13.58 -6.50 0.67
C LEU A 59 13.33 -6.75 2.15
N MET A 60 12.09 -6.54 2.58
CA MET A 60 11.72 -6.82 3.95
C MET A 60 11.56 -8.31 4.16
N ASN A 61 11.82 -8.74 5.38
CA ASN A 61 11.60 -10.14 5.76
C ASN A 61 10.11 -10.44 5.76
N PRO A 62 9.72 -11.70 5.49
CA PRO A 62 8.32 -12.08 5.57
C PRO A 62 7.76 -11.79 6.96
N GLY A 63 6.50 -11.42 7.01
CA GLY A 63 5.84 -11.11 8.26
C GLY A 63 4.59 -10.31 8.03
N VAL A 64 4.02 -9.81 9.13
CA VAL A 64 2.81 -9.02 9.10
C VAL A 64 3.18 -7.55 9.29
N PHE A 65 2.63 -6.73 8.41
CA PHE A 65 2.81 -5.28 8.44
C PHE A 65 1.45 -4.63 8.54
N VAL A 66 1.42 -3.38 8.98
CA VAL A 66 0.19 -2.61 9.09
C VAL A 66 0.27 -1.47 8.10
N TYR A 67 -0.83 -1.18 7.41
CA TYR A 67 -0.87 -0.04 6.53
C TYR A 67 -1.93 0.95 6.98
N ILE A 68 -1.71 2.21 6.61
CA ILE A 68 -2.70 3.27 6.74
C ILE A 68 -2.79 3.96 5.39
N ALA A 69 -4.00 4.00 4.83
CA ALA A 69 -4.23 4.60 3.53
C ALA A 69 -5.23 5.74 3.68
N GLU A 70 -4.89 6.92 3.18
CA GLU A 70 -5.81 8.05 3.14
C GLU A 70 -6.41 8.13 1.75
N ILE A 71 -7.71 7.95 1.66
CA ILE A 71 -8.43 7.86 0.40
C ILE A 71 -9.38 9.03 0.26
N GLU A 72 -9.33 9.69 -0.87
CA GLU A 72 -10.25 10.78 -1.21
C GLU A 72 -11.29 10.27 -2.19
N PHE A 73 -12.54 10.55 -1.91
CA PHE A 73 -13.64 10.15 -2.76
C PHE A 73 -14.08 11.32 -3.65
N GLN A 74 -14.86 11.00 -4.68
CA GLN A 74 -15.25 11.99 -5.67
C GLN A 74 -16.16 13.08 -5.11
N ASP A 75 -16.80 12.82 -3.98
CA ASP A 75 -17.61 13.82 -3.30
C ASP A 75 -16.77 14.78 -2.42
N GLY A 76 -15.44 14.58 -2.42
CA GLY A 76 -14.54 15.42 -1.65
C GLY A 76 -14.22 14.91 -0.26
N SER A 77 -14.89 13.86 0.19
CA SER A 77 -14.61 13.32 1.52
C SER A 77 -13.31 12.54 1.52
N ARG A 78 -12.68 12.45 2.70
CA ARG A 78 -11.45 11.69 2.89
C ARG A 78 -11.63 10.77 4.08
N ILE A 79 -11.18 9.52 3.92
CA ILE A 79 -11.27 8.52 4.97
C ILE A 79 -9.93 7.82 5.06
N ALA A 80 -9.45 7.63 6.30
CA ALA A 80 -8.25 6.86 6.55
C ALA A 80 -8.65 5.42 6.85
N TYR A 81 -8.10 4.50 6.08
CA TYR A 81 -8.28 3.07 6.29
C TYR A 81 -7.01 2.48 6.86
N ARG A 82 -7.16 1.48 7.71
CA ARG A 82 -6.00 0.74 8.19
C ARG A 82 -6.27 -0.75 8.06
N GLY A 83 -5.24 -1.51 7.85
CA GLY A 83 -5.35 -2.95 7.71
C GLY A 83 -4.00 -3.61 7.80
N ASP A 84 -4.00 -4.92 7.58
CA ASP A 84 -2.79 -5.72 7.69
C ASP A 84 -2.35 -6.18 6.31
N ILE A 85 -1.04 -6.29 6.14
CA ILE A 85 -0.44 -6.89 4.95
C ILE A 85 0.42 -8.04 5.43
N THR A 86 0.19 -9.23 4.90
CA THR A 86 1.06 -10.35 5.16
C THR A 86 2.02 -10.49 3.99
N LEU A 87 3.30 -10.30 4.26
CA LEU A 87 4.33 -10.42 3.25
C LEU A 87 4.86 -11.84 3.28
N MET A 88 4.79 -12.50 2.13
CA MET A 88 5.25 -13.87 1.98
C MET A 88 6.28 -13.95 0.86
N ARG A 89 7.28 -14.79 1.05
CA ARG A 89 8.28 -14.99 0.03
C ARG A 89 8.56 -16.47 -0.20
#